data_cf6e9e445b7e8f8a9083d0f566f63750
#
_entry.id   cf6e9e445b7e8f8a9083d0f566f63750
#
_cell.length_a   1.000
_cell.length_b   1.000
_cell.length_c   1.000
_cell.angle_alpha   90.00
_cell.angle_beta   90.00
_cell.angle_gamma   90.00
#
_symmetry.space_group_name_H-M   'P 1'
#
loop_
_entity.id
_entity.type
_entity.pdbx_description
1 polymer ?
#
loop_
_entity_poly.entity_id
_entity_poly.type
_entity_poly.pdbx_seq_one_letter_code
_entity_poly.pdbx_strand_id
1 'polypeptide(L)'
;MPTTTNATRNPFSEVETPAVGVTIEDLCKNFGRFEVLKHVTLAVEPGEIFVLMGPSGSGKSVLLKHIVGLERPTSGHVTVGGLDAADETTRQKIRMALVFQAGALFNSLSVYDNLALYPREHRLATEAGIREKVMRALQILSLENAAQKFPSELSGGMKKRVAIARALVMEPQLMLYDEPTSELDPVMSATIAEIIATLKEQYHVTTIVVSHDRELALNIGDRVGILMGGELLFLGTPAELRQPTDPKIADFLRPKIDLQNPRFKQLETQP
;
A
#
# COMPACT_ATOMS: atom_id res chain seq x y z
N MET A 1 5.99 -30.89 -27.30
CA MET A 1 5.12 -31.03 -26.11
C MET A 1 5.06 -29.67 -25.44
N PRO A 2 3.90 -29.01 -25.33
CA PRO A 2 3.80 -27.75 -24.65
C PRO A 2 3.86 -27.95 -23.13
N THR A 3 4.78 -27.26 -22.48
CA THR A 3 4.91 -27.15 -21.03
C THR A 3 3.70 -26.39 -20.48
N THR A 4 2.81 -27.10 -19.83
CA THR A 4 1.71 -26.54 -19.06
C THR A 4 2.28 -25.72 -17.90
N THR A 5 2.23 -24.40 -18.03
CA THR A 5 2.48 -23.46 -16.93
C THR A 5 1.38 -23.72 -15.88
N ASN A 6 1.77 -24.28 -14.73
CA ASN A 6 0.90 -24.38 -13.56
C ASN A 6 0.59 -22.95 -13.10
N ALA A 7 -0.54 -22.42 -13.53
CA ALA A 7 -1.12 -21.22 -12.91
C ALA A 7 -1.42 -21.58 -11.45
N THR A 8 -0.68 -20.99 -10.54
CA THR A 8 -0.87 -21.12 -9.09
C THR A 8 -2.23 -20.51 -8.76
N ARG A 9 -3.22 -21.38 -8.51
CA ARG A 9 -4.57 -20.97 -8.10
C ARG A 9 -4.50 -20.12 -6.84
N ASN A 10 -5.21 -19.00 -6.85
CA ASN A 10 -5.43 -18.22 -5.63
C ASN A 10 -6.04 -19.12 -4.56
N PRO A 11 -5.33 -19.40 -3.45
CA PRO A 11 -5.75 -20.39 -2.48
C PRO A 11 -6.97 -19.98 -1.64
N PHE A 12 -7.46 -18.74 -1.76
CA PHE A 12 -8.65 -18.24 -1.05
C PHE A 12 -9.92 -18.26 -1.91
N SER A 13 -9.82 -18.37 -3.23
CA SER A 13 -10.96 -18.29 -4.13
C SER A 13 -10.92 -19.42 -5.16
N GLU A 14 -12.06 -20.09 -5.36
CA GLU A 14 -12.27 -21.01 -6.49
C GLU A 14 -12.40 -20.24 -7.83
N VAL A 15 -12.61 -18.92 -7.76
CA VAL A 15 -12.72 -18.01 -8.90
C VAL A 15 -11.50 -17.11 -8.94
N GLU A 16 -10.74 -17.17 -10.03
CA GLU A 16 -9.67 -16.21 -10.31
C GLU A 16 -10.27 -14.80 -10.38
N THR A 17 -9.94 -13.96 -9.40
CA THR A 17 -10.31 -12.56 -9.43
C THR A 17 -9.12 -11.81 -10.04
N PRO A 18 -9.22 -11.29 -11.26
CA PRO A 18 -8.09 -10.65 -11.93
C PRO A 18 -7.65 -9.39 -11.17
N ALA A 19 -6.36 -9.19 -11.13
CA ALA A 19 -5.78 -7.92 -10.69
C ALA A 19 -6.34 -6.74 -11.50
N VAL A 20 -6.42 -5.58 -10.89
CA VAL A 20 -6.96 -4.37 -11.53
C VAL A 20 -5.90 -3.28 -11.58
N GLY A 21 -5.83 -2.56 -12.70
CA GLY A 21 -4.97 -1.39 -12.82
C GLY A 21 -5.58 -0.15 -12.17
N VAL A 22 -4.75 0.86 -11.94
CA VAL A 22 -5.15 2.18 -11.45
C VAL A 22 -4.66 3.23 -12.44
N THR A 23 -5.54 4.15 -12.84
CA THR A 23 -5.16 5.29 -13.67
C THR A 23 -5.51 6.59 -12.97
N ILE A 24 -4.57 7.50 -12.92
CA ILE A 24 -4.69 8.84 -12.33
C ILE A 24 -4.38 9.84 -13.42
N GLU A 25 -5.33 10.73 -13.73
CA GLU A 25 -5.22 11.70 -14.82
C GLU A 25 -5.42 13.12 -14.26
N ASP A 26 -4.36 13.91 -14.35
CA ASP A 26 -4.36 15.34 -14.00
C ASP A 26 -4.94 15.64 -12.60
N LEU A 27 -4.65 14.76 -11.64
CA LEU A 27 -5.22 14.82 -10.30
C LEU A 27 -4.71 16.03 -9.52
N CYS A 28 -5.63 16.92 -9.15
CA CYS A 28 -5.39 18.00 -8.21
C CYS A 28 -6.23 17.84 -6.95
N LYS A 29 -5.64 18.15 -5.79
CA LYS A 29 -6.35 18.18 -4.51
C LYS A 29 -5.98 19.36 -3.67
N ASN A 30 -6.98 20.15 -3.30
CA ASN A 30 -6.86 21.30 -2.43
C ASN A 30 -7.65 21.08 -1.13
N PHE A 31 -7.09 21.49 0.00
CA PHE A 31 -7.78 21.64 1.27
C PHE A 31 -7.78 23.13 1.65
N GLY A 32 -8.89 23.79 1.36
CA GLY A 32 -8.97 25.26 1.46
C GLY A 32 -7.99 25.91 0.49
N ARG A 33 -6.98 26.61 1.02
CA ARG A 33 -5.94 27.29 0.21
C ARG A 33 -4.69 26.46 -0.01
N PHE A 34 -4.60 25.28 0.59
CA PHE A 34 -3.43 24.41 0.48
C PHE A 34 -3.59 23.44 -0.69
N GLU A 35 -2.73 23.56 -1.69
CA GLU A 35 -2.62 22.59 -2.78
C GLU A 35 -1.75 21.42 -2.32
N VAL A 36 -2.37 20.25 -2.16
CA VAL A 36 -1.70 19.04 -1.67
C VAL A 36 -1.25 18.14 -2.81
N LEU A 37 -2.05 18.05 -3.88
CA LEU A 37 -1.69 17.34 -5.11
C LEU A 37 -1.88 18.30 -6.29
N LYS A 38 -0.92 18.28 -7.22
CA LYS A 38 -0.82 19.20 -8.34
C LYS A 38 -0.56 18.42 -9.63
N HIS A 39 -1.57 18.32 -10.47
CA HIS A 39 -1.47 17.73 -11.81
C HIS A 39 -0.79 16.35 -11.84
N VAL A 40 -1.11 15.49 -10.84
CA VAL A 40 -0.51 14.17 -10.75
C VAL A 40 -1.12 13.26 -11.80
N THR A 41 -0.28 12.71 -12.67
CA THR A 41 -0.67 11.74 -13.71
C THR A 41 0.24 10.53 -13.63
N LEU A 42 -0.35 9.34 -13.43
CA LEU A 42 0.34 8.06 -13.43
C LEU A 42 -0.63 6.92 -13.68
N ALA A 43 -0.12 5.79 -14.18
CA ALA A 43 -0.84 4.54 -14.27
C ALA A 43 -0.08 3.44 -13.52
N VAL A 44 -0.81 2.53 -12.89
CA VAL A 44 -0.30 1.30 -12.27
C VAL A 44 -0.92 0.13 -13.02
N GLU A 45 -0.09 -0.75 -13.54
CA GLU A 45 -0.53 -1.89 -14.33
C GLU A 45 -1.10 -3.00 -13.43
N PRO A 46 -2.04 -3.82 -13.95
CA PRO A 46 -2.53 -4.98 -13.21
C PRO A 46 -1.41 -5.94 -12.78
N GLY A 47 -1.36 -6.29 -11.50
CA GLY A 47 -0.34 -7.19 -10.95
C GLY A 47 1.04 -6.55 -10.71
N GLU A 48 1.18 -5.24 -10.89
CA GLU A 48 2.41 -4.48 -10.62
C GLU A 48 2.57 -4.19 -9.12
N ILE A 49 3.81 -4.17 -8.61
CA ILE A 49 4.16 -3.46 -7.37
C ILE A 49 4.64 -2.06 -7.75
N PHE A 50 3.82 -1.08 -7.50
CA PHE A 50 4.17 0.33 -7.65
C PHE A 50 4.52 0.94 -6.30
N VAL A 51 5.72 1.51 -6.16
CA VAL A 51 6.14 2.17 -4.92
C VAL A 51 6.13 3.69 -5.11
N LEU A 52 5.32 4.40 -4.34
CA LEU A 52 5.29 5.85 -4.32
C LEU A 52 6.12 6.38 -3.15
N MET A 53 7.24 6.99 -3.46
CA MET A 53 8.13 7.60 -2.49
C MET A 53 7.91 9.11 -2.38
N GLY A 54 8.46 9.70 -1.32
CA GLY A 54 8.50 11.15 -1.13
C GLY A 54 8.61 11.54 0.34
N PRO A 55 8.97 12.79 0.65
CA PRO A 55 9.07 13.29 2.02
C PRO A 55 7.70 13.29 2.72
N SER A 56 7.73 13.39 4.05
CA SER A 56 6.51 13.59 4.84
C SER A 56 5.78 14.84 4.38
N GLY A 57 4.44 14.76 4.29
CA GLY A 57 3.61 15.88 3.83
C GLY A 57 3.55 16.09 2.32
N SER A 58 4.19 15.25 1.48
CA SER A 58 4.14 15.41 0.02
C SER A 58 2.81 15.02 -0.64
N GLY A 59 1.84 14.48 0.11
CA GLY A 59 0.51 14.12 -0.42
C GLY A 59 0.30 12.62 -0.68
N LYS A 60 1.27 11.74 -0.36
CA LYS A 60 1.21 10.29 -0.64
C LYS A 60 -0.04 9.60 -0.07
N SER A 61 -0.30 9.77 1.23
CA SER A 61 -1.49 9.18 1.86
C SER A 61 -2.80 9.79 1.35
N VAL A 62 -2.76 11.05 0.89
CA VAL A 62 -3.91 11.70 0.25
C VAL A 62 -4.18 11.04 -1.11
N LEU A 63 -3.12 10.74 -1.88
CA LEU A 63 -3.25 10.00 -3.14
C LEU A 63 -3.89 8.61 -2.91
N LEU A 64 -3.43 7.84 -1.90
CA LEU A 64 -4.05 6.55 -1.57
C LEU A 64 -5.54 6.69 -1.25
N LYS A 65 -5.94 7.74 -0.53
CA LYS A 65 -7.35 7.99 -0.21
C LYS A 65 -8.21 8.26 -1.46
N HIS A 66 -7.65 8.88 -2.50
CA HIS A 66 -8.35 9.05 -3.78
C HIS A 66 -8.54 7.70 -4.47
N ILE A 67 -7.52 6.84 -4.49
CA ILE A 67 -7.59 5.52 -5.11
C ILE A 67 -8.67 4.65 -4.46
N VAL A 68 -8.79 4.68 -3.13
CA VAL A 68 -9.85 3.91 -2.44
C VAL A 68 -11.20 4.64 -2.36
N GLY A 69 -11.33 5.82 -2.97
CA GLY A 69 -12.57 6.61 -3.00
C GLY A 69 -12.97 7.22 -1.65
N LEU A 70 -12.03 7.38 -0.71
CA LEU A 70 -12.24 8.08 0.56
C LEU A 70 -12.10 9.59 0.45
N GLU A 71 -11.49 10.07 -0.63
CA GLU A 71 -11.33 11.48 -0.96
C GLU A 71 -11.78 11.73 -2.40
N ARG A 72 -12.38 12.90 -2.64
CA ARG A 72 -12.75 13.34 -3.99
C ARG A 72 -11.72 14.34 -4.52
N PRO A 73 -11.31 14.24 -5.79
CA PRO A 73 -10.42 15.21 -6.41
C PRO A 73 -11.03 16.62 -6.44
N THR A 74 -10.20 17.64 -6.42
CA THR A 74 -10.60 19.02 -6.76
C THR A 74 -10.77 19.15 -8.27
N SER A 75 -9.86 18.53 -9.04
CA SER A 75 -9.96 18.34 -10.50
C SER A 75 -9.18 17.09 -10.90
N GLY A 76 -9.37 16.64 -12.13
CA GLY A 76 -8.78 15.39 -12.63
C GLY A 76 -9.60 14.16 -12.23
N HIS A 77 -9.09 12.97 -12.58
CA HIS A 77 -9.81 11.71 -12.43
C HIS A 77 -8.91 10.62 -11.87
N VAL A 78 -9.51 9.70 -11.09
CA VAL A 78 -8.88 8.45 -10.65
C VAL A 78 -9.80 7.30 -11.00
N THR A 79 -9.30 6.31 -11.72
CA THR A 79 -10.03 5.08 -12.03
C THR A 79 -9.31 3.86 -11.50
N VAL A 80 -10.08 2.87 -11.06
CA VAL A 80 -9.60 1.56 -10.62
C VAL A 80 -10.35 0.51 -11.42
N GLY A 81 -9.62 -0.34 -12.14
CA GLY A 81 -10.22 -1.32 -13.04
C GLY A 81 -11.14 -0.69 -14.10
N GLY A 82 -10.86 0.56 -14.53
CA GLY A 82 -11.67 1.32 -15.47
C GLY A 82 -12.95 1.96 -14.88
N LEU A 83 -13.17 1.84 -13.56
CA LEU A 83 -14.31 2.45 -12.86
C LEU A 83 -13.84 3.68 -12.06
N ASP A 84 -14.66 4.73 -11.99
CA ASP A 84 -14.37 5.93 -11.21
C ASP A 84 -14.22 5.57 -9.73
N ALA A 85 -13.07 5.87 -9.14
CA ALA A 85 -12.76 5.60 -7.74
C ALA A 85 -13.67 6.39 -6.77
N ALA A 86 -14.17 7.55 -7.16
CA ALA A 86 -15.07 8.37 -6.36
C ALA A 86 -16.51 7.83 -6.31
N ASP A 87 -16.87 6.89 -7.20
CA ASP A 87 -18.18 6.24 -7.19
C ASP A 87 -18.22 5.12 -6.12
N GLU A 88 -19.22 5.18 -5.24
CA GLU A 88 -19.41 4.17 -4.20
C GLU A 88 -19.63 2.76 -4.77
N THR A 89 -20.20 2.64 -5.96
CA THR A 89 -20.41 1.35 -6.64
C THR A 89 -19.10 0.67 -7.02
N THR A 90 -18.02 1.42 -7.21
CA THR A 90 -16.68 0.87 -7.49
C THR A 90 -16.19 0.01 -6.33
N ARG A 91 -16.37 0.45 -5.07
CA ARG A 91 -16.01 -0.32 -3.87
C ARG A 91 -16.86 -1.58 -3.67
N GLN A 92 -18.01 -1.67 -4.29
CA GLN A 92 -18.84 -2.88 -4.29
C GLN A 92 -18.39 -3.89 -5.35
N LYS A 93 -17.84 -3.41 -6.47
CA LYS A 93 -17.42 -4.23 -7.62
C LYS A 93 -15.96 -4.68 -7.52
N ILE A 94 -15.09 -3.82 -6.96
CA ILE A 94 -13.65 -4.06 -6.85
C ILE A 94 -13.27 -4.15 -5.38
N ARG A 95 -12.69 -5.28 -5.00
CA ARG A 95 -12.18 -5.49 -3.64
C ARG A 95 -10.82 -4.82 -3.51
N MET A 96 -10.80 -3.70 -2.79
CA MET A 96 -9.60 -2.93 -2.47
C MET A 96 -9.33 -3.01 -0.98
N ALA A 97 -8.09 -3.24 -0.58
CA ALA A 97 -7.70 -3.25 0.82
C ALA A 97 -6.60 -2.22 1.09
N LEU A 98 -6.79 -1.41 2.13
CA LEU A 98 -5.81 -0.43 2.59
C LEU A 98 -5.25 -0.84 3.95
N VAL A 99 -3.93 -1.05 3.98
CA VAL A 99 -3.15 -1.31 5.19
C VAL A 99 -2.59 0.02 5.68
N PHE A 100 -3.14 0.52 6.77
CA PHE A 100 -2.72 1.80 7.38
C PHE A 100 -1.39 1.69 8.12
N GLN A 101 -0.67 2.80 8.23
CA GLN A 101 0.60 2.91 8.94
C GLN A 101 0.54 2.34 10.37
N ALA A 102 -0.48 2.69 11.16
CA ALA A 102 -0.66 2.18 12.52
C ALA A 102 -1.37 0.80 12.58
N GLY A 103 -1.63 0.15 11.43
CA GLY A 103 -2.37 -1.11 11.34
C GLY A 103 -3.87 -0.98 11.57
N ALA A 104 -4.37 0.04 12.25
CA ALA A 104 -5.76 0.33 12.56
C ALA A 104 -6.55 -0.91 13.08
N LEU A 105 -5.95 -1.67 13.99
CA LEU A 105 -6.60 -2.83 14.62
C LEU A 105 -7.57 -2.37 15.72
N PHE A 106 -8.68 -3.06 15.83
CA PHE A 106 -9.63 -2.86 16.94
C PHE A 106 -9.06 -3.47 18.21
N ASN A 107 -8.67 -2.65 19.18
CA ASN A 107 -8.02 -3.08 20.43
C ASN A 107 -8.93 -3.94 21.33
N SER A 108 -10.24 -3.82 21.18
CA SER A 108 -11.24 -4.60 21.90
C SER A 108 -11.55 -5.97 21.29
N LEU A 109 -10.98 -6.27 20.12
CA LEU A 109 -11.18 -7.53 19.42
C LEU A 109 -9.90 -8.36 19.43
N SER A 110 -10.05 -9.70 19.48
CA SER A 110 -8.93 -10.62 19.26
C SER A 110 -8.35 -10.44 17.84
N VAL A 111 -7.17 -10.99 17.58
CA VAL A 111 -6.62 -11.09 16.23
C VAL A 111 -7.61 -11.78 15.30
N TYR A 112 -8.15 -12.91 15.72
CA TYR A 112 -9.16 -13.65 14.95
C TYR A 112 -10.37 -12.77 14.59
N ASP A 113 -10.94 -12.08 15.58
CA ASP A 113 -12.14 -11.26 15.36
C ASP A 113 -11.83 -9.99 14.53
N ASN A 114 -10.62 -9.43 14.63
CA ASN A 114 -10.16 -8.37 13.72
C ASN A 114 -10.19 -8.82 12.25
N LEU A 115 -9.78 -10.05 11.96
CA LEU A 115 -9.80 -10.60 10.61
C LEU A 115 -11.21 -11.04 10.17
N ALA A 116 -11.99 -11.59 11.08
CA ALA A 116 -13.32 -12.10 10.80
C ALA A 116 -14.39 -11.00 10.65
N LEU A 117 -14.13 -9.79 11.14
CA LEU A 117 -15.11 -8.71 11.20
C LEU A 117 -15.71 -8.38 9.84
N TYR A 118 -14.88 -8.05 8.85
CA TYR A 118 -15.35 -7.66 7.53
C TYR A 118 -16.16 -8.76 6.83
N PRO A 119 -15.68 -10.02 6.71
CA PRO A 119 -16.46 -11.07 6.08
C PRO A 119 -17.76 -11.40 6.83
N ARG A 120 -17.84 -11.23 8.15
CA ARG A 120 -19.09 -11.37 8.92
C ARG A 120 -20.09 -10.28 8.61
N GLU A 121 -19.70 -9.03 8.71
CA GLU A 121 -20.56 -7.87 8.45
C GLU A 121 -21.13 -7.88 7.04
N HIS A 122 -20.33 -8.27 6.05
CA HIS A 122 -20.74 -8.36 4.66
C HIS A 122 -21.33 -9.71 4.26
N ARG A 123 -21.43 -10.67 5.19
CA ARG A 123 -22.00 -12.02 4.96
C ARG A 123 -21.36 -12.74 3.77
N LEU A 124 -20.04 -12.63 3.65
CA LEU A 124 -19.29 -13.15 2.50
C LEU A 124 -19.14 -14.68 2.52
N ALA A 125 -19.28 -15.31 3.67
CA ALA A 125 -19.19 -16.75 3.85
C ALA A 125 -19.93 -17.22 5.12
N THR A 126 -20.09 -18.53 5.29
CA THR A 126 -20.53 -19.13 6.56
C THR A 126 -19.44 -18.96 7.63
N GLU A 127 -19.78 -19.07 8.91
CA GLU A 127 -18.80 -19.00 10.01
C GLU A 127 -17.66 -20.03 9.86
N ALA A 128 -17.96 -21.23 9.33
CA ALA A 128 -16.94 -22.24 9.02
C ALA A 128 -15.99 -21.74 7.92
N GLY A 129 -16.52 -21.17 6.84
CA GLY A 129 -15.72 -20.61 5.75
C GLY A 129 -14.91 -19.37 6.18
N ILE A 130 -15.48 -18.50 7.04
CA ILE A 130 -14.76 -17.38 7.63
C ILE A 130 -13.58 -17.88 8.46
N ARG A 131 -13.81 -18.89 9.30
CA ARG A 131 -12.77 -19.52 10.11
C ARG A 131 -11.62 -20.07 9.25
N GLU A 132 -11.94 -20.75 8.18
CA GLU A 132 -10.95 -21.31 7.25
C GLU A 132 -10.10 -20.19 6.64
N LYS A 133 -10.74 -19.14 6.09
CA LYS A 133 -10.04 -17.97 5.50
C LYS A 133 -9.15 -17.26 6.51
N VAL A 134 -9.66 -17.01 7.71
CA VAL A 134 -8.90 -16.34 8.78
C VAL A 134 -7.69 -17.16 9.18
N MET A 135 -7.86 -18.45 9.47
CA MET A 135 -6.75 -19.31 9.89
C MET A 135 -5.70 -19.44 8.80
N ARG A 136 -6.12 -19.51 7.55
CA ARG A 136 -5.23 -19.55 6.40
C ARG A 136 -4.42 -18.25 6.28
N ALA A 137 -5.06 -17.06 6.40
CA ALA A 137 -4.36 -15.79 6.38
C ALA A 137 -3.34 -15.67 7.53
N LEU A 138 -3.69 -16.15 8.72
CA LEU A 138 -2.78 -16.20 9.85
C LEU A 138 -1.58 -17.14 9.59
N GLN A 139 -1.83 -18.30 8.97
CA GLN A 139 -0.79 -19.26 8.61
C GLN A 139 0.20 -18.66 7.61
N ILE A 140 -0.28 -18.01 6.54
CA ILE A 140 0.58 -17.34 5.54
C ILE A 140 1.53 -16.33 6.19
N LEU A 141 1.07 -15.63 7.23
CA LEU A 141 1.83 -14.61 7.93
C LEU A 141 2.53 -15.13 9.21
N SER A 142 2.53 -16.46 9.45
CA SER A 142 3.11 -17.11 10.65
C SER A 142 2.58 -16.51 11.95
N LEU A 143 1.25 -16.43 12.05
CA LEU A 143 0.51 -15.81 13.19
C LEU A 143 -0.54 -16.74 13.81
N GLU A 144 -0.54 -18.05 13.49
CA GLU A 144 -1.54 -19.02 13.96
C GLU A 144 -1.69 -19.02 15.50
N ASN A 145 -0.55 -18.94 16.17
CA ASN A 145 -0.48 -18.93 17.64
C ASN A 145 -0.93 -17.60 18.27
N ALA A 146 -1.21 -16.59 17.44
CA ALA A 146 -1.67 -15.28 17.89
C ALA A 146 -3.18 -15.07 17.72
N ALA A 147 -3.92 -16.05 17.18
CA ALA A 147 -5.35 -15.89 16.82
C ALA A 147 -6.21 -15.37 17.98
N GLN A 148 -5.97 -15.83 19.22
CA GLN A 148 -6.75 -15.45 20.39
C GLN A 148 -6.15 -14.23 21.16
N LYS A 149 -4.98 -13.72 20.76
CA LYS A 149 -4.37 -12.55 21.38
C LYS A 149 -5.09 -11.27 21.00
N PHE A 150 -4.98 -10.28 21.90
CA PHE A 150 -5.42 -8.92 21.60
C PHE A 150 -4.25 -8.08 21.03
N PRO A 151 -4.54 -6.99 20.30
CA PRO A 151 -3.49 -6.13 19.75
C PRO A 151 -2.48 -5.61 20.79
N SER A 152 -2.88 -5.42 22.04
CA SER A 152 -2.01 -5.00 23.15
C SER A 152 -0.92 -6.03 23.51
N GLU A 153 -1.13 -7.30 23.15
CA GLU A 153 -0.21 -8.41 23.44
C GLU A 153 0.76 -8.70 22.26
N LEU A 154 0.70 -7.90 21.20
CA LEU A 154 1.49 -8.08 20.00
C LEU A 154 2.66 -7.10 19.92
N SER A 155 3.80 -7.58 19.40
CA SER A 155 4.89 -6.70 19.00
C SER A 155 4.49 -5.81 17.80
N GLY A 156 5.25 -4.74 17.54
CA GLY A 156 5.00 -3.86 16.39
C GLY A 156 4.96 -4.60 15.06
N GLY A 157 5.93 -5.48 14.81
CA GLY A 157 5.97 -6.31 13.60
C GLY A 157 4.82 -7.31 13.51
N MET A 158 4.35 -7.87 14.63
CA MET A 158 3.15 -8.71 14.64
C MET A 158 1.90 -7.90 14.30
N LYS A 159 1.74 -6.68 14.84
CA LYS A 159 0.60 -5.79 14.51
C LYS A 159 0.54 -5.49 13.01
N LYS A 160 1.69 -5.19 12.39
CA LYS A 160 1.77 -4.97 10.94
C LYS A 160 1.34 -6.21 10.16
N ARG A 161 1.86 -7.39 10.52
CA ARG A 161 1.47 -8.65 9.88
C ARG A 161 -0.03 -8.97 10.06
N VAL A 162 -0.61 -8.72 11.24
CA VAL A 162 -2.06 -8.87 11.48
C VAL A 162 -2.86 -7.93 10.61
N ALA A 163 -2.43 -6.68 10.42
CA ALA A 163 -3.10 -5.73 9.54
C ALA A 163 -3.06 -6.19 8.06
N ILE A 164 -1.94 -6.77 7.62
CA ILE A 164 -1.83 -7.39 6.29
C ILE A 164 -2.73 -8.63 6.18
N ALA A 165 -2.75 -9.50 7.20
CA ALA A 165 -3.63 -10.67 7.22
C ALA A 165 -5.11 -10.27 7.12
N ARG A 166 -5.52 -9.22 7.84
CA ARG A 166 -6.90 -8.68 7.76
C ARG A 166 -7.26 -8.19 6.36
N ALA A 167 -6.33 -7.53 5.67
CA ALA A 167 -6.51 -7.12 4.29
C ALA A 167 -6.63 -8.35 3.35
N LEU A 168 -5.82 -9.37 3.58
CA LEU A 168 -5.76 -10.58 2.74
C LEU A 168 -7.05 -11.40 2.81
N VAL A 169 -7.72 -11.47 3.96
CA VAL A 169 -9.00 -12.20 4.13
C VAL A 169 -10.11 -11.65 3.21
N MET A 170 -9.99 -10.39 2.76
CA MET A 170 -10.91 -9.78 1.79
C MET A 170 -10.70 -10.28 0.36
N GLU A 171 -9.65 -11.06 0.08
CA GLU A 171 -9.24 -11.49 -1.26
C GLU A 171 -9.16 -10.32 -2.24
N PRO A 172 -8.32 -9.31 -1.95
CA PRO A 172 -8.33 -8.07 -2.70
C PRO A 172 -7.75 -8.23 -4.11
N GLN A 173 -8.24 -7.41 -5.05
CA GLN A 173 -7.69 -7.23 -6.40
C GLN A 173 -6.63 -6.13 -6.43
N LEU A 174 -6.69 -5.22 -5.45
CA LEU A 174 -5.75 -4.12 -5.24
C LEU A 174 -5.44 -3.99 -3.76
N MET A 175 -4.16 -4.10 -3.41
CA MET A 175 -3.64 -3.84 -2.07
C MET A 175 -2.89 -2.52 -2.02
N LEU A 176 -3.22 -1.70 -1.04
CA LEU A 176 -2.55 -0.43 -0.79
C LEU A 176 -1.91 -0.47 0.60
N TYR A 177 -0.67 0.00 0.70
CA TYR A 177 0.07 0.05 1.94
C TYR A 177 0.53 1.48 2.20
N ASP A 178 0.14 2.03 3.35
CA ASP A 178 0.59 3.35 3.80
C ASP A 178 1.69 3.17 4.86
N GLU A 179 2.95 3.42 4.47
CA GLU A 179 4.15 3.32 5.31
C GLU A 179 4.26 1.98 6.08
N PRO A 180 4.25 0.82 5.39
CA PRO A 180 4.17 -0.48 6.05
C PRO A 180 5.40 -0.83 6.90
N THR A 181 6.58 -0.27 6.59
CA THR A 181 7.84 -0.51 7.30
C THR A 181 8.15 0.52 8.38
N SER A 182 7.30 1.55 8.53
CA SER A 182 7.52 2.60 9.54
C SER A 182 7.56 2.04 10.97
N GLU A 183 8.42 2.61 11.81
CA GLU A 183 8.58 2.25 13.23
C GLU A 183 9.10 0.82 13.47
N LEU A 184 9.64 0.16 12.42
CA LEU A 184 10.25 -1.16 12.51
C LEU A 184 11.78 -1.05 12.43
N ASP A 185 12.46 -2.02 13.03
CA ASP A 185 13.88 -2.21 12.82
C ASP A 185 14.17 -2.71 11.40
N PRO A 186 15.41 -2.61 10.89
CA PRO A 186 15.74 -2.99 9.51
C PRO A 186 15.41 -4.44 9.16
N VAL A 187 15.53 -5.38 10.10
CA VAL A 187 15.24 -6.81 9.86
C VAL A 187 13.73 -7.01 9.68
N MET A 188 12.93 -6.39 10.55
CA MET A 188 11.47 -6.46 10.44
C MET A 188 10.97 -5.71 9.20
N SER A 189 11.60 -4.59 8.82
CA SER A 189 11.29 -3.87 7.59
C SER A 189 11.51 -4.76 6.35
N ALA A 190 12.64 -5.46 6.28
CA ALA A 190 12.93 -6.42 5.23
C ALA A 190 11.89 -7.56 5.20
N THR A 191 11.52 -8.09 6.37
CA THR A 191 10.49 -9.14 6.48
C THR A 191 9.13 -8.66 5.93
N ILE A 192 8.72 -7.43 6.23
CA ILE A 192 7.47 -6.88 5.67
C ILE A 192 7.57 -6.71 4.15
N ALA A 193 8.71 -6.24 3.63
CA ALA A 193 8.93 -6.13 2.20
C ALA A 193 8.85 -7.51 1.50
N GLU A 194 9.47 -8.53 2.07
CA GLU A 194 9.39 -9.92 1.58
C GLU A 194 7.94 -10.44 1.57
N ILE A 195 7.17 -10.17 2.63
CA ILE A 195 5.75 -10.53 2.69
C ILE A 195 4.98 -9.85 1.55
N ILE A 196 5.16 -8.54 1.34
CA ILE A 196 4.46 -7.81 0.27
C ILE A 196 4.78 -8.41 -1.10
N ALA A 197 6.05 -8.66 -1.40
CA ALA A 197 6.48 -9.27 -2.66
C ALA A 197 5.91 -10.68 -2.84
N THR A 198 5.99 -11.52 -1.79
CA THR A 198 5.46 -12.88 -1.80
C THR A 198 3.94 -12.91 -2.06
N LEU A 199 3.20 -12.02 -1.40
CA LEU A 199 1.76 -11.94 -1.58
C LEU A 199 1.39 -11.52 -3.01
N LYS A 200 2.11 -10.56 -3.61
CA LYS A 200 1.90 -10.17 -5.02
C LYS A 200 2.12 -11.34 -5.96
N GLU A 201 3.22 -12.08 -5.79
CA GLU A 201 3.52 -13.23 -6.64
C GLU A 201 2.51 -14.38 -6.48
N GLN A 202 2.10 -14.68 -5.24
CA GLN A 202 1.19 -15.79 -4.96
C GLN A 202 -0.27 -15.50 -5.32
N TYR A 203 -0.71 -14.25 -5.16
CA TYR A 203 -2.11 -13.86 -5.34
C TYR A 203 -2.36 -13.02 -6.59
N HIS A 204 -1.31 -12.69 -7.35
CA HIS A 204 -1.37 -11.85 -8.55
C HIS A 204 -2.15 -10.55 -8.32
N VAL A 205 -2.01 -9.95 -7.13
CA VAL A 205 -2.70 -8.73 -6.72
C VAL A 205 -1.89 -7.50 -7.14
N THR A 206 -2.57 -6.47 -7.66
CA THR A 206 -1.94 -5.17 -7.86
C THR A 206 -1.60 -4.55 -6.51
N THR A 207 -0.41 -4.03 -6.36
CA THR A 207 0.10 -3.54 -5.09
C THR A 207 0.64 -2.12 -5.22
N ILE A 208 0.13 -1.20 -4.40
CA ILE A 208 0.66 0.16 -4.30
C ILE A 208 1.20 0.35 -2.89
N VAL A 209 2.48 0.68 -2.78
CA VAL A 209 3.14 0.93 -1.50
C VAL A 209 3.56 2.39 -1.43
N VAL A 210 3.07 3.10 -0.44
CA VAL A 210 3.57 4.43 -0.09
C VAL A 210 4.63 4.26 0.99
N SER A 211 5.83 4.76 0.73
CA SER A 211 6.94 4.67 1.69
C SER A 211 7.99 5.74 1.47
N HIS A 212 8.76 6.04 2.52
CA HIS A 212 10.02 6.78 2.42
C HIS A 212 11.23 5.83 2.48
N ASP A 213 11.00 4.52 2.59
CA ASP A 213 12.04 3.49 2.66
C ASP A 213 12.57 3.20 1.25
N ARG A 214 13.78 3.69 1.00
CA ARG A 214 14.49 3.51 -0.28
C ARG A 214 14.79 2.05 -0.57
N GLU A 215 15.19 1.28 0.44
CA GLU A 215 15.57 -0.12 0.24
C GLU A 215 14.34 -0.95 -0.12
N LEU A 216 13.18 -0.71 0.49
CA LEU A 216 11.92 -1.31 0.08
C LEU A 216 11.65 -1.01 -1.40
N ALA A 217 11.68 0.26 -1.80
CA ALA A 217 11.37 0.66 -3.18
C ALA A 217 12.31 0.01 -4.21
N LEU A 218 13.60 -0.08 -3.90
CA LEU A 218 14.62 -0.62 -4.81
C LEU A 218 14.62 -2.15 -4.90
N ASN A 219 14.07 -2.85 -3.90
CA ASN A 219 14.13 -4.31 -3.84
C ASN A 219 12.83 -4.98 -4.28
N ILE A 220 11.67 -4.38 -4.04
CA ILE A 220 10.39 -5.02 -4.38
C ILE A 220 9.56 -4.28 -5.43
N GLY A 221 9.85 -2.99 -5.72
CA GLY A 221 9.10 -2.22 -6.70
C GLY A 221 9.37 -2.69 -8.14
N ASP A 222 8.34 -2.91 -8.93
CA ASP A 222 8.45 -3.04 -10.38
C ASP A 222 8.68 -1.65 -11.00
N ARG A 223 7.93 -0.66 -10.52
CA ARG A 223 8.13 0.77 -10.84
C ARG A 223 8.04 1.62 -9.57
N VAL A 224 8.69 2.78 -9.64
CA VAL A 224 8.77 3.74 -8.53
C VAL A 224 8.37 5.12 -9.02
N GLY A 225 7.52 5.81 -8.25
CA GLY A 225 7.23 7.24 -8.39
C GLY A 225 7.83 8.03 -7.23
N ILE A 226 8.23 9.29 -7.47
CA ILE A 226 8.61 10.22 -6.41
C ILE A 226 7.68 11.42 -6.42
N LEU A 227 6.92 11.58 -5.35
CA LEU A 227 6.01 12.71 -5.13
C LEU A 227 6.66 13.71 -4.18
N MET A 228 6.88 14.95 -4.64
CA MET A 228 7.45 16.03 -3.84
C MET A 228 6.70 17.32 -4.09
N GLY A 229 6.34 18.03 -3.01
CA GLY A 229 5.60 19.30 -3.12
C GLY A 229 4.24 19.19 -3.82
N GLY A 230 3.65 17.99 -3.84
CA GLY A 230 2.38 17.69 -4.52
C GLY A 230 2.53 17.28 -5.98
N GLU A 231 3.74 17.27 -6.55
CA GLU A 231 4.03 16.95 -7.93
C GLU A 231 4.78 15.63 -8.07
N LEU A 232 4.48 14.86 -9.13
CA LEU A 232 5.21 13.64 -9.47
C LEU A 232 6.49 14.01 -10.24
N LEU A 233 7.63 14.01 -9.55
CA LEU A 233 8.92 14.42 -10.13
C LEU A 233 9.66 13.29 -10.85
N PHE A 234 9.33 12.03 -10.53
CA PHE A 234 9.95 10.86 -11.13
C PHE A 234 8.90 9.75 -11.29
N LEU A 235 9.00 9.04 -12.37
CA LEU A 235 8.27 7.81 -12.66
C LEU A 235 9.16 6.93 -13.51
N GLY A 236 9.58 5.78 -12.98
CA GLY A 236 10.50 4.89 -13.69
C GLY A 236 10.77 3.59 -12.93
N THR A 237 11.78 2.86 -13.35
CA THR A 237 12.22 1.61 -12.75
C THR A 237 13.13 1.86 -11.54
N PRO A 238 13.28 0.87 -10.63
CA PRO A 238 14.30 0.92 -9.57
C PRO A 238 15.73 1.12 -10.10
N ALA A 239 16.04 0.60 -11.30
CA ALA A 239 17.35 0.77 -11.92
C ALA A 239 17.64 2.22 -12.29
N GLU A 240 16.66 2.91 -12.89
CA GLU A 240 16.75 4.33 -13.21
C GLU A 240 16.84 5.19 -11.95
N LEU A 241 16.10 4.82 -10.88
CA LEU A 241 16.12 5.53 -9.60
C LEU A 241 17.49 5.46 -8.90
N ARG A 242 18.31 4.43 -9.15
CA ARG A 242 19.66 4.34 -8.56
C ARG A 242 20.60 5.45 -9.03
N GLN A 243 20.33 6.05 -10.20
CA GLN A 243 21.11 7.11 -10.83
C GLN A 243 20.23 8.31 -11.23
N PRO A 244 19.64 9.00 -10.24
CA PRO A 244 18.73 10.10 -10.52
C PRO A 244 19.47 11.26 -11.16
N THR A 245 18.88 11.85 -12.20
CA THR A 245 19.41 13.03 -12.88
C THR A 245 19.00 14.34 -12.18
N ASP A 246 17.83 14.33 -11.51
CA ASP A 246 17.35 15.50 -10.76
C ASP A 246 18.07 15.61 -9.41
N PRO A 247 18.70 16.78 -9.12
CA PRO A 247 19.40 17.03 -7.85
C PRO A 247 18.49 16.93 -6.61
N LYS A 248 17.20 17.29 -6.71
CA LYS A 248 16.23 17.20 -5.61
C LYS A 248 15.97 15.74 -5.24
N ILE A 249 15.83 14.88 -6.26
CA ILE A 249 15.65 13.44 -6.09
C ILE A 249 16.91 12.82 -5.51
N ALA A 250 18.10 13.20 -6.03
CA ALA A 250 19.37 12.72 -5.53
C ALA A 250 19.58 13.07 -4.04
N ASP A 251 19.23 14.28 -3.65
CA ASP A 251 19.30 14.72 -2.25
C ASP A 251 18.29 14.04 -1.34
N PHE A 252 17.08 13.78 -1.83
CA PHE A 252 16.06 13.01 -1.09
C PHE A 252 16.51 11.57 -0.84
N LEU A 253 17.09 10.92 -1.85
CA LEU A 253 17.53 9.52 -1.75
C LEU A 253 18.82 9.34 -0.94
N ARG A 254 19.68 10.36 -0.89
CA ARG A 254 20.98 10.34 -0.20
C ARG A 254 21.22 11.68 0.51
N PRO A 255 20.45 11.97 1.58
CA PRO A 255 20.57 13.24 2.28
C PRO A 255 21.96 13.40 2.89
N LYS A 256 22.61 14.52 2.58
CA LYS A 256 23.90 14.86 3.17
C LYS A 256 23.67 15.61 4.47
N ILE A 257 24.49 15.32 5.49
CA ILE A 257 24.55 16.06 6.74
C ILE A 257 25.57 17.18 6.53
N ASP A 258 25.12 18.43 6.59
CA ASP A 258 25.97 19.63 6.53
C ASP A 258 25.88 20.37 7.87
N LEU A 259 26.92 20.21 8.70
CA LEU A 259 27.00 20.83 10.02
C LEU A 259 27.36 22.34 9.95
N GLN A 260 27.91 22.80 8.82
CA GLN A 260 28.22 24.21 8.64
C GLN A 260 27.01 25.03 8.19
N ASN A 261 26.13 24.40 7.38
CA ASN A 261 24.88 25.01 6.93
C ASN A 261 23.68 24.04 7.14
N PRO A 262 23.28 23.81 8.39
CA PRO A 262 22.27 22.80 8.72
C PRO A 262 20.88 23.19 8.18
N ARG A 263 20.18 22.21 7.60
CA ARG A 263 18.87 22.40 6.94
C ARG A 263 17.81 23.05 7.84
N PHE A 264 17.80 22.76 9.15
CA PHE A 264 16.81 23.34 10.07
C PHE A 264 16.90 24.88 10.15
N LYS A 265 18.09 25.48 9.96
CA LYS A 265 18.25 26.92 9.90
C LYS A 265 17.74 27.53 8.60
N GLN A 266 17.67 26.74 7.51
CA GLN A 266 17.16 27.20 6.22
C GLN A 266 15.63 27.23 6.19
N LEU A 267 14.95 26.42 7.04
CA LEU A 267 13.50 26.40 7.15
C LEU A 267 12.92 27.63 7.85
N GLU A 268 13.72 28.30 8.72
CA GLU A 268 13.31 29.52 9.41
C GLU A 268 13.35 30.77 8.52
N THR A 269 13.96 30.68 7.34
CA THR A 269 14.14 31.81 6.41
C THR A 269 13.18 31.80 5.22
N GLN A 270 12.28 30.85 5.14
CA GLN A 270 11.20 30.85 4.14
C GLN A 270 9.96 31.56 4.73
N PRO A 271 9.49 32.66 4.11
CA PRO A 271 8.38 33.47 4.59
C PRO A 271 7.03 32.71 4.49
#